data_3ee90529e04fbca9e5de17cf4f6b744d
#
_entry.id   3ee90529e04fbca9e5de17cf4f6b744d
#
_cell.length_a   1.000
_cell.length_b   1.000
_cell.length_c   1.000
_cell.angle_alpha   90.00
_cell.angle_beta   90.00
_cell.angle_gamma   90.00
#
_symmetry.space_group_name_H-M   'P 1'
#
loop_
_entity.id
_entity.type
_entity.pdbx_description
1 polymer ?
#
loop_
_entity_poly.entity_id
_entity_poly.type
_entity_poly.pdbx_seq_one_letter_code
_entity_poly.pdbx_strand_id
1 'polypeptide(L)'
;MDAMLPEIDEATFEDWVFDALDELPEAFRAGLGSLAVLIEDEPTAEQLARLGVPGMYGLFEGVHRAVLGADLSLQPSKITIFRGPCLRSAVTAEGVRQRVRETVRHEAAHQLGISDARLRELERERGAS
;
A
#
# COMPACT_ATOMS: atom_id res chain seq x y z
N MET A 1 -6.03 -26.75 -17.58
CA MET A 1 -5.79 -26.61 -16.14
C MET A 1 -5.72 -25.15 -15.78
N ASP A 2 -6.54 -24.74 -14.88
CA ASP A 2 -6.56 -23.34 -14.49
C ASP A 2 -5.28 -22.93 -13.83
N ALA A 3 -4.86 -21.75 -14.14
CA ALA A 3 -3.79 -21.14 -13.38
C ALA A 3 -4.25 -21.11 -11.93
N MET A 4 -3.54 -21.81 -11.10
CA MET A 4 -3.91 -21.91 -9.71
C MET A 4 -3.48 -20.64 -9.00
N LEU A 5 -4.43 -19.75 -8.82
CA LEU A 5 -4.17 -18.61 -7.96
C LEU A 5 -4.07 -19.13 -6.53
N PRO A 6 -3.17 -18.54 -5.72
CA PRO A 6 -3.08 -18.93 -4.32
C PRO A 6 -4.42 -18.75 -3.63
N GLU A 7 -4.81 -19.70 -2.82
CA GLU A 7 -6.01 -19.57 -2.02
C GLU A 7 -5.65 -18.85 -0.75
N ILE A 8 -6.09 -17.61 -0.68
CA ILE A 8 -5.81 -16.75 0.47
C ILE A 8 -7.14 -16.18 0.91
N ASP A 9 -7.58 -16.52 2.10
CA ASP A 9 -8.85 -16.01 2.57
C ASP A 9 -8.75 -14.52 2.91
N GLU A 10 -9.92 -13.90 3.08
CA GLU A 10 -9.97 -12.46 3.32
C GLU A 10 -9.27 -12.07 4.60
N ALA A 11 -9.41 -12.85 5.65
CA ALA A 11 -8.80 -12.55 6.93
C ALA A 11 -7.28 -12.59 6.85
N THR A 12 -6.73 -13.56 6.13
CA THR A 12 -5.28 -13.66 5.95
C THR A 12 -4.76 -12.48 5.13
N PHE A 13 -5.46 -12.14 4.06
CA PHE A 13 -5.05 -11.01 3.23
C PHE A 13 -5.06 -9.72 4.04
N GLU A 14 -6.10 -9.51 4.83
CA GLU A 14 -6.24 -8.36 5.70
C GLU A 14 -5.09 -8.27 6.70
N ASP A 15 -4.75 -9.41 7.33
CA ASP A 15 -3.62 -9.46 8.26
C ASP A 15 -2.33 -9.04 7.58
N TRP A 16 -2.11 -9.46 6.33
CA TRP A 16 -0.91 -9.08 5.60
C TRP A 16 -0.84 -7.58 5.32
N VAL A 17 -1.99 -6.96 5.06
CA VAL A 17 -2.04 -5.52 4.86
C VAL A 17 -1.67 -4.79 6.15
N PHE A 18 -2.23 -5.21 7.27
CA PHE A 18 -1.93 -4.58 8.56
C PHE A 18 -0.50 -4.85 9.00
N ASP A 19 0.02 -6.06 8.76
CA ASP A 19 1.42 -6.37 9.02
C ASP A 19 2.35 -5.44 8.23
N ALA A 20 2.02 -5.22 6.97
CA ALA A 20 2.82 -4.35 6.12
C ALA A 20 2.83 -2.91 6.64
N LEU A 21 1.69 -2.44 7.12
CA LEU A 21 1.61 -1.10 7.72
C LEU A 21 2.47 -1.02 8.99
N ASP A 22 2.44 -2.06 9.80
CA ASP A 22 3.22 -2.10 11.04
C ASP A 22 4.72 -2.17 10.77
N GLU A 23 5.11 -2.69 9.61
CA GLU A 23 6.51 -2.78 9.21
C GLU A 23 7.07 -1.46 8.67
N LEU A 24 6.22 -0.49 8.41
CA LEU A 24 6.70 0.81 7.93
C LEU A 24 7.59 1.46 8.99
N PRO A 25 8.62 2.20 8.56
CA PRO A 25 9.41 2.98 9.52
C PRO A 25 8.52 3.87 10.35
N GLU A 26 8.88 4.05 11.61
CA GLU A 26 8.07 4.84 12.52
C GLU A 26 7.82 6.25 12.00
N ALA A 27 8.82 6.84 11.36
CA ALA A 27 8.68 8.17 10.78
C ALA A 27 7.57 8.21 9.73
N PHE A 28 7.41 7.12 8.96
CA PHE A 28 6.33 7.05 7.97
C PHE A 28 4.97 7.03 8.66
N ARG A 29 4.85 6.19 9.68
CA ARG A 29 3.58 6.07 10.40
C ARG A 29 3.18 7.38 11.05
N ALA A 30 4.14 8.07 11.64
CA ALA A 30 3.90 9.37 12.25
C ALA A 30 3.46 10.40 11.20
N GLY A 31 4.07 10.36 10.03
CA GLY A 31 3.76 11.30 8.95
C GLY A 31 2.41 11.06 8.30
N LEU A 32 1.90 9.83 8.35
CA LEU A 32 0.62 9.52 7.74
C LEU A 32 -0.57 9.97 8.58
N GLY A 33 -0.39 10.09 9.89
CA GLY A 33 -1.48 10.48 10.78
C GLY A 33 -2.59 9.43 10.81
N SER A 34 -3.83 9.88 10.84
CA SER A 34 -4.97 8.96 10.79
C SER A 34 -5.05 8.33 9.42
N LEU A 35 -5.12 7.02 9.38
CA LEU A 35 -5.14 6.28 8.12
C LEU A 35 -6.32 5.32 8.09
N ALA A 36 -7.17 5.49 7.10
CA ALA A 36 -8.22 4.52 6.81
C ALA A 36 -7.67 3.48 5.85
N VAL A 37 -7.91 2.22 6.14
CA VAL A 37 -7.43 1.11 5.31
C VAL A 37 -8.62 0.40 4.70
N LEU A 38 -8.63 0.30 3.38
CA LEU A 38 -9.69 -0.37 2.65
C LEU A 38 -9.08 -1.48 1.81
N ILE A 39 -9.81 -2.57 1.72
CA ILE A 39 -9.43 -3.68 0.85
C ILE A 39 -10.60 -3.90 -0.09
N GLU A 40 -10.34 -3.73 -1.39
CA GLU A 40 -11.34 -3.91 -2.43
C GLU A 40 -10.88 -4.99 -3.39
N ASP A 41 -11.81 -5.61 -4.08
CA ASP A 41 -11.46 -6.69 -4.99
C ASP A 41 -10.74 -6.18 -6.22
N GLU A 42 -11.30 -5.15 -6.87
CA GLU A 42 -10.73 -4.61 -8.11
C GLU A 42 -10.85 -3.10 -8.12
N PRO A 43 -9.92 -2.40 -8.78
CA PRO A 43 -10.09 -0.97 -8.96
C PRO A 43 -11.31 -0.69 -9.82
N THR A 44 -11.99 0.40 -9.53
CA THR A 44 -13.13 0.83 -10.33
C THR A 44 -12.63 1.40 -11.66
N ALA A 45 -13.52 1.45 -12.65
CA ALA A 45 -13.18 2.06 -13.94
C ALA A 45 -12.75 3.52 -13.74
N GLU A 46 -13.39 4.23 -12.82
CA GLU A 46 -13.03 5.60 -12.51
C GLU A 46 -11.63 5.72 -11.95
N GLN A 47 -11.26 4.83 -11.03
CA GLN A 47 -9.92 4.81 -10.45
C GLN A 47 -8.88 4.54 -11.53
N LEU A 48 -9.11 3.57 -12.39
CA LEU A 48 -8.20 3.26 -13.48
C LEU A 48 -8.06 4.42 -14.47
N ALA A 49 -9.17 5.05 -14.81
CA ALA A 49 -9.15 6.18 -15.75
C ALA A 49 -8.37 7.35 -15.17
N ARG A 50 -8.54 7.63 -13.90
CA ARG A 50 -7.90 8.76 -13.24
C ARG A 50 -6.40 8.58 -13.13
N LEU A 51 -5.95 7.36 -12.91
CA LEU A 51 -4.53 7.08 -12.68
C LEU A 51 -3.81 6.55 -13.90
N GLY A 52 -4.55 6.11 -14.92
CA GLY A 52 -3.97 5.64 -16.17
C GLY A 52 -3.10 4.41 -16.05
N VAL A 53 -3.25 3.63 -14.98
CA VAL A 53 -2.38 2.48 -14.72
C VAL A 53 -3.21 1.21 -14.61
N PRO A 54 -3.21 0.37 -15.66
CA PRO A 54 -3.86 -0.93 -15.56
C PRO A 54 -3.09 -1.83 -14.59
N GLY A 55 -3.80 -2.69 -13.89
CA GLY A 55 -3.17 -3.64 -12.97
C GLY A 55 -2.70 -3.04 -11.66
N MET A 56 -3.30 -1.96 -11.27
CA MET A 56 -2.96 -1.27 -10.03
C MET A 56 -3.16 -2.17 -8.81
N TYR A 57 -2.15 -2.21 -7.93
CA TYR A 57 -2.22 -3.03 -6.72
C TYR A 57 -2.76 -2.26 -5.52
N GLY A 58 -2.59 -0.96 -5.51
CA GLY A 58 -3.06 -0.14 -4.41
C GLY A 58 -3.12 1.32 -4.78
N LEU A 59 -3.78 2.10 -3.94
CA LEU A 59 -3.95 3.52 -4.17
C LEU A 59 -3.98 4.23 -2.84
N PHE A 60 -3.14 5.23 -2.69
CA PHE A 60 -3.16 6.08 -1.53
C PHE A 60 -3.86 7.39 -1.90
N GLU A 61 -4.84 7.77 -1.10
CA GLU A 61 -5.56 9.02 -1.29
C GLU A 61 -5.51 9.81 0.00
N GLY A 62 -5.27 11.09 -0.13
CA GLY A 62 -5.21 11.94 1.04
C GLY A 62 -4.66 13.30 0.68
N VAL A 63 -4.68 14.18 1.65
CA VAL A 63 -4.16 15.51 1.48
C VAL A 63 -2.69 15.51 1.85
N HIS A 64 -1.85 16.00 0.94
CA HIS A 64 -0.42 16.08 1.19
C HIS A 64 -0.14 17.16 2.24
N ARG A 65 0.15 16.76 3.45
CA ARG A 65 0.27 17.66 4.59
C ARG A 65 1.33 18.73 4.41
N ALA A 66 2.42 18.39 3.74
CA ALA A 66 3.50 19.34 3.49
C ALA A 66 3.04 20.51 2.63
N VAL A 67 2.03 20.31 1.79
CA VAL A 67 1.53 21.34 0.89
C VAL A 67 0.49 22.22 1.58
N LEU A 68 -0.33 21.62 2.42
CA LEU A 68 -1.52 22.29 2.93
C LEU A 68 -1.41 22.77 4.37
N GLY A 69 -0.36 22.38 5.07
CA GLY A 69 -0.17 22.80 6.44
C GLY A 69 -0.95 21.99 7.44
N ALA A 70 -0.78 22.28 8.70
CA ALA A 70 -1.23 21.44 9.80
C ALA A 70 -2.73 21.40 10.01
N ASP A 71 -3.45 22.38 9.52
CA ASP A 71 -4.89 22.48 9.80
C ASP A 71 -5.76 21.65 8.90
N LEU A 72 -5.16 20.91 8.01
CA LEU A 72 -5.92 20.19 7.00
C LEU A 72 -6.08 18.73 7.31
N SER A 73 -5.96 18.39 8.56
CA SER A 73 -6.23 17.08 9.07
C SER A 73 -7.71 16.72 9.08
N LEU A 74 -8.53 17.52 8.41
CA LEU A 74 -9.96 17.24 8.32
C LEU A 74 -10.27 16.03 7.44
N GLN A 75 -9.35 15.67 6.55
CA GLN A 75 -9.54 14.51 5.71
C GLN A 75 -8.48 13.49 6.02
N PRO A 76 -8.86 12.35 6.60
CA PRO A 76 -7.89 11.31 6.88
C PRO A 76 -7.30 10.76 5.59
N SER A 77 -6.07 10.34 5.65
CA SER A 77 -5.46 9.61 4.56
C SER A 77 -6.15 8.25 4.42
N LYS A 78 -6.20 7.77 3.19
CA LYS A 78 -6.85 6.50 2.89
C LYS A 78 -5.94 5.69 1.98
N ILE A 79 -5.71 4.43 2.33
CA ILE A 79 -5.03 3.50 1.45
C ILE A 79 -6.00 2.39 1.09
N THR A 80 -6.09 2.12 -0.21
CA THR A 80 -6.90 1.02 -0.72
C THR A 80 -5.97 0.00 -1.34
N ILE A 81 -6.08 -1.25 -0.92
CA ILE A 81 -5.31 -2.35 -1.51
C ILE A 81 -6.28 -3.21 -2.32
N PHE A 82 -5.91 -3.50 -3.55
CA PHE A 82 -6.77 -4.24 -4.47
C PHE A 82 -6.40 -5.72 -4.43
N ARG A 83 -7.27 -6.49 -3.83
CA ARG A 83 -7.04 -7.91 -3.57
C ARG A 83 -6.83 -8.71 -4.86
N GLY A 84 -7.69 -8.49 -5.87
CA GLY A 84 -7.59 -9.23 -7.12
C GLY A 84 -6.26 -9.07 -7.82
N PRO A 85 -5.84 -7.85 -8.11
CA PRO A 85 -4.52 -7.63 -8.72
C PRO A 85 -3.36 -8.22 -7.90
N CYS A 86 -3.41 -8.09 -6.57
CA CYS A 86 -2.38 -8.66 -5.71
C CYS A 86 -2.34 -10.18 -5.83
N LEU A 87 -3.50 -10.83 -5.80
CA LEU A 87 -3.58 -12.29 -5.94
C LEU A 87 -3.04 -12.77 -7.28
N ARG A 88 -3.27 -12.00 -8.33
CA ARG A 88 -2.80 -12.36 -9.66
C ARG A 88 -1.32 -12.05 -9.90
N SER A 89 -0.68 -11.37 -8.96
CA SER A 89 0.70 -10.92 -9.15
C SER A 89 1.73 -12.02 -8.95
N ALA A 90 1.35 -13.13 -8.35
CA ALA A 90 2.29 -14.20 -8.05
C ALA A 90 1.56 -15.52 -7.98
N VAL A 91 2.32 -16.62 -8.14
CA VAL A 91 1.75 -17.97 -8.11
C VAL A 91 1.83 -18.61 -6.73
N THR A 92 2.52 -17.98 -5.79
CA THR A 92 2.65 -18.51 -4.43
C THR A 92 2.08 -17.51 -3.44
N ALA A 93 1.63 -18.02 -2.29
CA ALA A 93 1.13 -17.19 -1.22
C ALA A 93 2.21 -16.20 -0.73
N GLU A 94 3.45 -16.67 -0.62
CA GLU A 94 4.54 -15.78 -0.20
C GLU A 94 4.78 -14.67 -1.21
N GLY A 95 4.66 -14.97 -2.50
CA GLY A 95 4.80 -13.95 -3.53
C GLY A 95 3.71 -12.89 -3.45
N VAL A 96 2.48 -13.31 -3.16
CA VAL A 96 1.36 -12.37 -2.96
C VAL A 96 1.61 -11.51 -1.73
N ARG A 97 2.05 -12.11 -0.63
CA ARG A 97 2.35 -11.39 0.59
C ARG A 97 3.43 -10.33 0.34
N GLN A 98 4.46 -10.70 -0.40
CA GLN A 98 5.52 -9.75 -0.77
C GLN A 98 4.98 -8.61 -1.61
N ARG A 99 4.04 -8.90 -2.52
CA ARG A 99 3.41 -7.85 -3.33
C ARG A 99 2.64 -6.87 -2.45
N VAL A 100 1.91 -7.39 -1.46
CA VAL A 100 1.18 -6.53 -0.51
C VAL A 100 2.15 -5.62 0.23
N ARG A 101 3.25 -6.18 0.73
CA ARG A 101 4.25 -5.40 1.47
C ARG A 101 4.85 -4.30 0.61
N GLU A 102 5.22 -4.62 -0.61
CA GLU A 102 5.80 -3.65 -1.53
C GLU A 102 4.80 -2.55 -1.88
N THR A 103 3.54 -2.94 -2.09
CA THR A 103 2.49 -1.98 -2.42
C THR A 103 2.28 -0.99 -1.30
N VAL A 104 2.15 -1.49 -0.08
CA VAL A 104 1.95 -0.62 1.09
C VAL A 104 3.13 0.34 1.26
N ARG A 105 4.36 -0.16 1.17
CA ARG A 105 5.55 0.69 1.31
C ARG A 105 5.60 1.76 0.23
N HIS A 106 5.33 1.36 -0.99
CA HIS A 106 5.44 2.24 -2.14
C HIS A 106 4.40 3.36 -2.08
N GLU A 107 3.16 3.00 -1.78
CA GLU A 107 2.09 3.99 -1.70
C GLU A 107 2.29 4.94 -0.52
N ALA A 108 2.73 4.42 0.62
CA ALA A 108 3.01 5.26 1.78
C ALA A 108 4.16 6.23 1.50
N ALA A 109 5.20 5.75 0.85
CA ALA A 109 6.34 6.60 0.51
C ALA A 109 5.95 7.71 -0.45
N HIS A 110 5.14 7.39 -1.44
CA HIS A 110 4.64 8.39 -2.39
C HIS A 110 3.86 9.49 -1.68
N GLN A 111 3.00 9.11 -0.75
CA GLN A 111 2.20 10.08 -0.01
C GLN A 111 3.07 11.03 0.79
N LEU A 112 4.19 10.55 1.28
CA LEU A 112 5.12 11.36 2.07
C LEU A 112 6.18 12.06 1.22
N GLY A 113 6.13 11.89 -0.10
CA GLY A 113 7.09 12.49 -1.00
C GLY A 113 8.46 11.85 -0.96
N ILE A 114 8.54 10.60 -0.55
CA ILE A 114 9.80 9.88 -0.42
C ILE A 114 10.05 9.07 -1.68
N SER A 115 11.25 9.22 -2.26
CA SER A 115 11.60 8.47 -3.46
C SER A 115 11.85 6.99 -3.14
N ASP A 116 11.75 6.16 -4.16
CA ASP A 116 12.05 4.74 -4.01
C ASP A 116 13.48 4.50 -3.53
N ALA A 117 14.41 5.31 -4.02
CA ALA A 117 15.80 5.21 -3.60
C ALA A 117 15.96 5.49 -2.10
N ARG A 118 15.30 6.53 -1.62
CA ARG A 118 15.36 6.87 -0.20
C ARG A 118 14.66 5.82 0.65
N LEU A 119 13.56 5.27 0.15
CA LEU A 119 12.86 4.20 0.85
C LEU A 119 13.77 2.98 1.03
N ARG A 120 14.46 2.57 -0.03
CA ARG A 120 15.39 1.45 0.06
C ARG A 120 16.52 1.73 1.05
N GLU A 121 17.00 2.96 1.07
CA GLU A 121 18.04 3.37 2.00
C GLU A 121 17.58 3.26 3.45
N LEU A 122 16.36 3.73 3.74
CA LEU A 122 15.79 3.63 5.07
C LEU A 122 15.62 2.17 5.50
N GLU A 123 15.24 1.33 4.58
CA GLU A 123 15.09 -0.10 4.87
C GLU A 123 16.43 -0.76 5.16
N ARG A 124 17.48 -0.37 4.46
CA ARG A 124 18.80 -0.89 4.74
C ARG A 124 19.30 -0.45 6.12
N GLU A 125 19.05 0.79 6.48
CA GLU A 125 19.44 1.30 7.80
C GLU A 125 18.72 0.52 8.90
N ARG A 126 17.45 0.26 8.70
CA ARG A 126 16.66 -0.51 9.65
C ARG A 126 17.18 -1.95 9.77
N GLY A 127 17.53 -2.55 8.65
CA GLY A 127 18.02 -3.93 8.63
C GLY A 127 19.42 -4.06 9.22
N ALA A 128 20.19 -3.00 9.24
CA ALA A 128 21.56 -3.01 9.73
C ALA A 128 21.66 -2.85 11.24
N SER A 129 20.59 -2.43 11.89
CA SER A 129 20.62 -2.13 13.32
C SER A 129 20.28 -3.34 14.21
#